data_b019643d2b60c8ab817a89aff8dd640d
#
_entry.id   b019643d2b60c8ab817a89aff8dd640d
#
_cell.length_a   1.000
_cell.length_b   1.000
_cell.length_c   1.000
_cell.angle_alpha   90.00
_cell.angle_beta   90.00
_cell.angle_gamma   90.00
#
_symmetry.space_group_name_H-M   'P 1'
#
loop_
_entity.id
_entity.type
_entity.pdbx_description
1 polymer ?
#
loop_
_entity_poly.entity_id
_entity_poly.type
_entity_poly.pdbx_seq_one_letter_code
_entity_poly.pdbx_strand_id
1 'polypeptide(L)'
;MAKNVVVIGAQWGDEGKGKIVDWLAEETSGVVRFQGGHNAGHTLVVGGKKTILRLIPSGILHESLDCFIGSGVVVSPEALLGEIDELNAAGVKNVEGRLKIAPTCPLILPYHIALDQAREASR
;
A
#
# COMPACT_ATOMS: atom_id res chain seq x y z
N MET A 1 8.50 -0.26 -26.64
CA MET A 1 7.99 -1.55 -26.15
C MET A 1 7.71 -1.46 -24.65
N ALA A 2 6.48 -1.74 -24.26
CA ALA A 2 6.15 -1.72 -22.84
C ALA A 2 6.85 -2.87 -22.11
N LYS A 3 7.50 -2.58 -21.00
CA LYS A 3 8.11 -3.59 -20.13
C LYS A 3 7.43 -3.55 -18.78
N ASN A 4 6.89 -4.70 -18.38
CA ASN A 4 6.30 -4.86 -17.07
C ASN A 4 7.24 -5.70 -16.19
N VAL A 5 7.44 -5.28 -14.96
CA VAL A 5 8.30 -5.96 -14.00
C VAL A 5 7.48 -6.35 -12.79
N VAL A 6 7.62 -7.61 -12.35
CA VAL A 6 6.99 -8.10 -11.14
C VAL A 6 8.06 -8.35 -10.08
N VAL A 7 7.87 -7.79 -8.90
CA VAL A 7 8.78 -7.96 -7.77
C VAL A 7 8.07 -8.79 -6.70
N ILE A 8 8.66 -9.94 -6.37
CA ILE A 8 8.15 -10.82 -5.31
C ILE A 8 9.25 -11.14 -4.32
N GLY A 9 8.88 -11.29 -3.06
CA GLY A 9 9.81 -11.75 -2.03
C GLY A 9 9.81 -13.28 -1.96
N ALA A 10 11.00 -13.87 -1.91
CA ALA A 10 11.19 -15.32 -1.82
C ALA A 10 11.63 -15.78 -0.43
N GLN A 11 11.88 -14.86 0.50
CA GLN A 11 12.35 -15.13 1.85
C GLN A 11 11.41 -14.49 2.89
N TRP A 12 11.51 -14.95 4.13
CA TRP A 12 10.79 -14.37 5.25
C TRP A 12 11.46 -13.10 5.74
N GLY A 13 10.65 -12.07 6.04
CA GLY A 13 11.10 -10.84 6.64
C GLY A 13 11.53 -9.76 5.65
N ASP A 14 12.48 -8.94 6.06
CA ASP A 14 12.93 -7.79 5.27
C ASP A 14 13.93 -8.20 4.20
N GLU A 15 13.48 -8.30 2.99
CA GLU A 15 14.25 -8.73 1.83
C GLU A 15 14.80 -7.56 1.00
N GLY A 16 14.58 -6.31 1.44
CA GLY A 16 14.96 -5.15 0.67
C GLY A 16 14.08 -4.88 -0.56
N LYS A 17 12.97 -5.55 -0.66
CA LYS A 17 12.04 -5.44 -1.80
C LYS A 17 11.54 -4.00 -2.00
N GLY A 18 11.28 -3.28 -0.91
CA GLY A 18 10.84 -1.89 -0.98
C GLY A 18 11.83 -0.98 -1.70
N LYS A 19 13.12 -1.15 -1.47
CA LYS A 19 14.16 -0.36 -2.12
C LYS A 19 14.23 -0.63 -3.62
N ILE A 20 14.06 -1.90 -4.02
CA ILE A 20 14.05 -2.29 -5.43
C ILE A 20 12.84 -1.69 -6.13
N VAL A 21 11.68 -1.72 -5.49
CA VAL A 21 10.45 -1.12 -6.03
C VAL A 21 10.61 0.40 -6.18
N ASP A 22 11.19 1.07 -5.20
CA ASP A 22 11.43 2.52 -5.27
C ASP A 22 12.34 2.87 -6.45
N TRP A 23 13.42 2.10 -6.63
CA TRP A 23 14.34 2.32 -7.73
C TRP A 23 13.68 2.08 -9.10
N LEU A 24 12.93 1.00 -9.25
CA LEU A 24 12.20 0.70 -10.49
C LEU A 24 11.09 1.70 -10.77
N ALA A 25 10.48 2.27 -9.74
CA ALA A 25 9.40 3.23 -9.89
C ALA A 25 9.82 4.47 -10.68
N GLU A 26 11.08 4.87 -10.61
CA GLU A 26 11.58 6.03 -11.35
C GLU A 26 11.49 5.86 -12.87
N GLU A 27 11.46 4.62 -13.36
CA GLU A 27 11.44 4.30 -14.78
C GLU A 27 10.07 3.80 -15.27
N THR A 28 9.04 3.86 -14.43
CA THR A 28 7.70 3.34 -14.76
C THR A 28 6.65 4.43 -14.82
N SER A 29 5.51 4.12 -15.39
CA SER A 29 4.34 5.00 -15.41
C SER A 29 3.31 4.63 -14.33
N GLY A 30 3.45 3.49 -13.69
CA GLY A 30 2.53 3.07 -12.64
C GLY A 30 3.07 1.91 -11.83
N VAL A 31 2.54 1.77 -10.63
CA VAL A 31 2.89 0.70 -9.70
C VAL A 31 1.61 0.01 -9.23
N VAL A 32 1.60 -1.30 -9.26
CA VAL A 32 0.46 -2.12 -8.83
C VAL A 32 0.87 -2.97 -7.63
N ARG A 33 0.14 -2.84 -6.54
CA ARG A 33 0.18 -3.81 -5.47
C ARG A 33 -0.90 -4.85 -5.73
N PHE A 34 -0.51 -6.11 -5.86
CA PHE A 34 -1.43 -7.14 -6.33
C PHE A 34 -1.87 -8.15 -5.26
N GLN A 35 -1.23 -8.15 -4.09
CA GLN A 35 -1.58 -9.10 -3.03
C GLN A 35 -1.25 -8.54 -1.63
N GLY A 36 -1.77 -9.21 -0.61
CA GLY A 36 -1.50 -8.92 0.79
C GLY A 36 -2.57 -8.07 1.46
N GLY A 37 -2.23 -7.49 2.57
CA GLY A 37 -3.10 -6.63 3.36
C GLY A 37 -2.28 -5.54 4.06
N HIS A 38 -2.80 -5.00 5.16
CA HIS A 38 -2.16 -3.88 5.87
C HIS A 38 -1.32 -4.33 7.09
N ASN A 39 -1.05 -5.62 7.22
CA ASN A 39 -0.32 -6.19 8.37
C ASN A 39 1.21 -6.04 8.29
N ALA A 40 1.77 -5.74 7.11
CA ALA A 40 3.17 -5.42 6.94
C ALA A 40 3.31 -3.97 6.46
N GLY A 41 4.25 -3.23 7.04
CA GLY A 41 4.45 -1.82 6.72
C GLY A 41 5.79 -1.57 6.02
N HIS A 42 5.81 -0.56 5.15
CA HIS A 42 7.02 -0.02 4.55
C HIS A 42 7.23 1.40 5.06
N THR A 43 8.35 1.63 5.78
CA THR A 43 8.65 2.93 6.37
C THR A 43 9.41 3.79 5.37
N LEU A 44 8.91 4.99 5.13
CA LEU A 44 9.49 5.98 4.25
C LEU A 44 9.77 7.27 5.02
N VAL A 45 10.70 8.07 4.53
CA VAL A 45 10.93 9.42 5.04
C VAL A 45 10.46 10.41 3.98
N VAL A 46 9.44 11.18 4.32
CA VAL A 46 8.83 12.18 3.43
C VAL A 46 8.87 13.53 4.11
N GLY A 47 9.56 14.49 3.51
CA GLY A 47 9.68 15.83 4.08
C GLY A 47 10.30 15.86 5.48
N GLY A 48 11.22 14.92 5.79
CA GLY A 48 11.85 14.79 7.10
C GLY A 48 11.00 14.05 8.14
N LYS A 49 9.81 13.60 7.77
CA LYS A 49 8.88 12.88 8.65
C LYS A 49 8.77 11.42 8.24
N LYS A 50 8.83 10.51 9.22
CA LYS A 50 8.64 9.09 8.97
C LYS A 50 7.17 8.79 8.70
N THR A 51 6.90 8.11 7.61
CA THR A 51 5.57 7.68 7.20
C THR A 51 5.58 6.19 6.93
N ILE A 52 4.59 5.46 7.44
CA ILE A 52 4.47 4.02 7.21
C ILE A 52 3.34 3.78 6.22
N LEU A 53 3.68 3.17 5.08
CA LEU A 53 2.69 2.74 4.09
C LEU A 53 2.45 1.25 4.24
N ARG A 54 1.19 0.85 4.31
CA ARG A 54 0.79 -0.56 4.44
C ARG A 54 -0.01 -1.05 3.25
N LEU A 55 -0.88 -0.21 2.72
CA LEU A 55 -1.73 -0.52 1.57
C LEU A 55 -1.31 0.23 0.32
N ILE A 56 -0.93 1.48 0.44
CA ILE A 56 -0.60 2.34 -0.69
C ILE A 56 0.81 2.00 -1.17
N PRO A 57 0.99 1.75 -2.47
CA PRO A 57 2.33 1.53 -3.03
C PRO A 57 3.23 2.75 -2.81
N SER A 58 4.51 2.52 -2.54
CA SER A 58 5.49 3.59 -2.31
C SER A 58 5.70 4.49 -3.53
N GLY A 59 5.35 4.01 -4.72
CA GLY A 59 5.35 4.84 -5.93
C GLY A 59 4.49 6.10 -5.83
N ILE A 60 3.60 6.19 -4.87
CA ILE A 60 2.78 7.38 -4.62
C ILE A 60 3.63 8.63 -4.33
N LEU A 61 4.85 8.46 -3.86
CA LEU A 61 5.77 9.57 -3.62
C LEU A 61 6.28 10.23 -4.91
N HIS A 62 6.22 9.53 -6.03
CA HIS A 62 6.57 10.06 -7.34
C HIS A 62 5.33 10.68 -7.99
N GLU A 63 5.29 11.98 -8.11
CA GLU A 63 4.11 12.73 -8.54
C GLU A 63 3.58 12.34 -9.94
N SER A 64 4.43 11.76 -10.77
CA SER A 64 4.08 11.36 -12.14
C SER A 64 3.50 9.96 -12.25
N LEU A 65 3.49 9.17 -11.16
CA LEU A 65 3.06 7.79 -11.18
C LEU A 65 1.61 7.63 -10.76
N ASP A 66 0.90 6.75 -11.44
CA ASP A 66 -0.36 6.19 -10.97
C ASP A 66 -0.09 4.97 -10.10
N CYS A 67 -0.84 4.83 -9.03
CA CYS A 67 -0.72 3.71 -8.11
C CYS A 67 -2.03 2.93 -8.08
N PHE A 68 -1.92 1.61 -8.12
CA PHE A 68 -3.08 0.72 -8.19
C PHE A 68 -3.03 -0.28 -7.03
N ILE A 69 -4.18 -0.51 -6.44
CA ILE A 69 -4.38 -1.62 -5.51
C ILE A 69 -5.26 -2.65 -6.22
N GLY A 70 -4.67 -3.80 -6.51
CA GLY A 70 -5.33 -4.88 -7.25
C GLY A 70 -6.25 -5.72 -6.37
N SER A 71 -7.09 -6.54 -7.02
CA SER A 71 -8.14 -7.33 -6.36
C SER A 71 -7.62 -8.42 -5.43
N GLY A 72 -6.33 -8.77 -5.49
CA GLY A 72 -5.70 -9.69 -4.54
C GLY A 72 -5.33 -9.07 -3.19
N VAL A 73 -5.53 -7.77 -3.02
CA VAL A 73 -5.25 -7.05 -1.78
C VAL A 73 -6.52 -6.97 -0.92
N VAL A 74 -6.39 -7.30 0.35
CA VAL A 74 -7.47 -7.14 1.33
C VAL A 74 -7.36 -5.72 1.91
N VAL A 75 -8.39 -4.91 1.70
CA VAL A 75 -8.37 -3.48 2.04
C VAL A 75 -9.16 -3.19 3.31
N SER A 76 -8.49 -2.55 4.28
CA SER A 76 -9.17 -1.92 5.40
C SER A 76 -9.43 -0.46 5.02
N PRO A 77 -10.71 -0.04 4.84
CA PRO A 77 -11.00 1.35 4.49
C PRO A 77 -10.47 2.35 5.53
N GLU A 78 -10.56 2.01 6.80
CA GLU A 78 -10.05 2.85 7.88
C GLU A 78 -8.54 3.05 7.78
N ALA A 79 -7.79 1.96 7.59
CA ALA A 79 -6.35 2.02 7.44
C ALA A 79 -5.94 2.80 6.17
N LEU A 80 -6.65 2.57 5.07
CA LEU A 80 -6.40 3.27 3.82
C LEU A 80 -6.61 4.78 3.93
N LEU A 81 -7.71 5.20 4.51
CA LEU A 81 -7.99 6.62 4.72
C LEU A 81 -6.96 7.27 5.62
N GLY A 82 -6.50 6.57 6.66
CA GLY A 82 -5.42 7.03 7.53
C GLY A 82 -4.12 7.26 6.77
N GLU A 83 -3.74 6.35 5.87
CA GLU A 83 -2.56 6.51 5.03
C GLU A 83 -2.68 7.69 4.07
N ILE A 84 -3.84 7.88 3.46
CA ILE A 84 -4.12 9.03 2.58
C ILE A 84 -3.97 10.34 3.36
N ASP A 85 -4.53 10.42 4.56
CA ASP A 85 -4.44 11.61 5.41
C ASP A 85 -2.99 11.92 5.79
N GLU A 86 -2.21 10.91 6.16
CA GLU A 86 -0.79 11.08 6.48
C GLU A 86 0.01 11.58 5.29
N LEU A 87 -0.24 11.05 4.09
CA LEU A 87 0.44 11.48 2.87
C LEU A 87 0.07 12.92 2.50
N ASN A 88 -1.19 13.28 2.62
CA ASN A 88 -1.64 14.64 2.38
C ASN A 88 -0.99 15.64 3.38
N ALA A 89 -0.91 15.26 4.65
CA ALA A 89 -0.26 16.06 5.68
C ALA A 89 1.25 16.20 5.45
N ALA A 90 1.89 15.19 4.85
CA ALA A 90 3.30 15.22 4.49
C ALA A 90 3.60 16.02 3.21
N GLY A 91 2.58 16.50 2.51
CA GLY A 91 2.74 17.31 1.31
C GLY A 91 2.77 16.52 -0.01
N VAL A 92 2.45 15.25 0.01
CA VAL A 92 2.33 14.45 -1.22
C VAL A 92 1.12 14.92 -2.01
N LYS A 93 1.33 15.25 -3.28
CA LYS A 93 0.30 15.86 -4.12
C LYS A 93 -0.59 14.84 -4.81
N ASN A 94 -1.86 15.18 -4.91
CA ASN A 94 -2.85 14.46 -5.71
C ASN A 94 -2.91 12.95 -5.40
N VAL A 95 -2.82 12.59 -4.13
CA VAL A 95 -2.87 11.17 -3.71
C VAL A 95 -4.15 10.51 -4.19
N GLU A 96 -5.28 11.13 -3.94
CA GLU A 96 -6.60 10.59 -4.29
C GLU A 96 -6.80 10.46 -5.79
N GLY A 97 -6.26 11.39 -6.57
CA GLY A 97 -6.38 11.36 -8.04
C GLY A 97 -5.49 10.32 -8.70
N ARG A 98 -4.40 9.93 -8.07
CA ARG A 98 -3.44 8.95 -8.61
C ARG A 98 -3.61 7.55 -8.03
N LEU A 99 -4.29 7.41 -6.90
CA LEU A 99 -4.53 6.12 -6.28
C LEU A 99 -5.83 5.53 -6.82
N LYS A 100 -5.73 4.34 -7.40
CA LYS A 100 -6.87 3.60 -7.96
C LYS A 100 -6.98 2.25 -7.29
N ILE A 101 -8.18 1.88 -6.93
CA ILE A 101 -8.45 0.65 -6.19
C ILE A 101 -9.39 -0.20 -7.02
N ALA A 102 -9.04 -1.48 -7.19
CA ALA A 102 -9.91 -2.41 -7.91
C ALA A 102 -11.25 -2.54 -7.16
N PRO A 103 -12.38 -2.45 -7.87
CA PRO A 103 -13.69 -2.54 -7.22
C PRO A 103 -13.99 -3.90 -6.61
N THR A 104 -13.20 -4.90 -6.97
CA THR A 104 -13.33 -6.28 -6.48
C THR A 104 -12.45 -6.59 -5.28
N CYS A 105 -11.72 -5.61 -4.71
CA CYS A 105 -10.92 -5.83 -3.50
C CYS A 105 -11.79 -6.29 -2.33
N PRO A 106 -11.44 -7.39 -1.64
CA PRO A 106 -12.08 -7.72 -0.37
C PRO A 106 -11.84 -6.63 0.67
N LEU A 107 -12.83 -6.39 1.51
CA LEU A 107 -12.76 -5.36 2.55
C LEU A 107 -12.68 -5.98 3.94
N ILE A 108 -11.85 -5.39 4.80
CA ILE A 108 -11.88 -5.64 6.24
C ILE A 108 -12.68 -4.50 6.87
N LEU A 109 -13.86 -4.81 7.39
CA LEU A 109 -14.73 -3.84 8.04
C LEU A 109 -14.60 -3.96 9.56
N PRO A 110 -14.99 -2.93 10.33
CA PRO A 110 -14.85 -2.97 11.79
C PRO A 110 -15.50 -4.18 12.45
N TYR A 111 -16.63 -4.67 11.93
CA TYR A 111 -17.31 -5.83 12.49
C TYR A 111 -16.49 -7.13 12.32
N HIS A 112 -15.66 -7.25 11.29
CA HIS A 112 -14.77 -8.41 11.12
C HIS A 112 -13.74 -8.46 12.25
N ILE A 113 -13.16 -7.32 12.60
CA ILE A 113 -12.20 -7.21 13.72
C ILE A 113 -12.87 -7.59 15.03
N ALA A 114 -14.09 -7.08 15.26
CA ALA A 114 -14.86 -7.38 16.47
C ALA A 114 -15.19 -8.87 16.59
N LEU A 115 -15.54 -9.53 15.47
CA LEU A 115 -15.82 -10.97 15.44
C LEU A 115 -14.57 -11.79 15.77
N ASP A 116 -13.43 -11.45 15.21
CA ASP A 116 -12.19 -12.15 15.47
C ASP A 116 -11.77 -12.00 16.95
N GLN A 117 -11.86 -10.80 17.49
CA GLN A 117 -11.59 -10.56 18.91
C GLN A 117 -12.53 -11.37 19.83
N ALA A 118 -13.80 -11.43 19.47
CA ALA A 118 -14.79 -12.21 20.22
C ALA A 118 -14.48 -13.72 20.17
N ARG A 119 -14.07 -14.22 19.01
CA ARG A 119 -13.69 -15.63 18.85
C ARG A 119 -12.44 -15.97 19.64
N GLU A 120 -11.44 -15.11 19.65
CA GLU A 120 -10.23 -15.29 20.44
C GLU A 120 -10.53 -15.27 21.95
N ALA A 121 -11.40 -14.37 22.40
CA ALA A 121 -11.78 -14.28 23.79
C ALA A 121 -12.58 -15.50 24.29
N SER A 122 -13.25 -16.23 23.39
CA SER A 122 -14.05 -17.42 23.72
C SER A 122 -13.27 -18.74 23.71
N ARG A 123 -12.01 -18.72 23.37
CA ARG A 123 -11.14 -19.92 23.34
C ARG A 123 -10.55 -20.23 24.71
#